data_8bdf651b035148099c54a86d4e29caec
#
_entry.id   8bdf651b035148099c54a86d4e29caec
#
_cell.length_a   1.000
_cell.length_b   1.000
_cell.length_c   1.000
_cell.angle_alpha   90.00
_cell.angle_beta   90.00
_cell.angle_gamma   90.00
#
_symmetry.space_group_name_H-M   'P 1'
#
loop_
_entity.id
_entity.type
_entity.pdbx_description
1 polymer ?
#
loop_
_entity_poly.entity_id
_entity_poly.type
_entity_poly.pdbx_seq_one_letter_code
_entity_poly.pdbx_strand_id
1 'polypeptide(L)'
;SADGETLSRQGRGELTQMPQADSVVAVLAPTDVSWHRLTLPKAPQARLRAALASLLEDALLDEPEQLHLAVAPQPKVGQPTWVAVCDHTWLTSQLMALEKAQLRVDRVVPGAAPDEPATALFHEAFEAGQGSSESGPEVLMTWASPEGVSTWPLGGSLSRGLLPDPLPTQARFFATPPVASPAERWLGRAVTVQTASEHMLLASRSLWNLLQFELAPRSKGAHALSDQWRHFMSPTWRPVRVGLAALVVVQVLGLNVWAWHQQHTLKSRQAQRVQLLQQAHPQVRVV
;
A
#
# COMPACT_ATOMS: atom_id res chain seq x y z
N SER A 1 11.20 1.77 -11.65
CA SER A 1 11.04 0.71 -12.67
C SER A 1 9.57 0.30 -12.78
N ALA A 2 9.19 -0.31 -13.90
CA ALA A 2 7.82 -0.75 -14.14
C ALA A 2 7.36 -1.89 -13.19
N ASP A 3 8.29 -2.59 -12.57
CA ASP A 3 8.06 -3.66 -11.60
C ASP A 3 7.94 -3.15 -10.14
N GLY A 4 8.25 -1.88 -9.89
CA GLY A 4 8.28 -1.31 -8.53
C GLY A 4 9.37 -1.89 -7.62
N GLU A 5 10.29 -2.69 -8.15
CA GLU A 5 11.32 -3.38 -7.36
C GLU A 5 12.66 -2.67 -7.35
N THR A 6 12.98 -1.94 -8.40
CA THR A 6 14.27 -1.29 -8.55
C THR A 6 14.13 0.20 -8.78
N LEU A 7 15.10 0.97 -8.25
CA LEU A 7 15.19 2.40 -8.48
C LEU A 7 15.75 2.64 -9.89
N SER A 8 14.93 3.22 -10.78
CA SER A 8 15.36 3.53 -12.16
C SER A 8 15.83 4.96 -12.32
N ARG A 9 15.28 5.89 -11.56
CA ARG A 9 15.67 7.30 -11.58
C ARG A 9 15.39 7.92 -10.20
N GLN A 10 16.25 8.82 -9.79
CA GLN A 10 16.07 9.63 -8.57
C GLN A 10 16.39 11.08 -8.88
N GLY A 11 15.82 11.99 -8.11
CA GLY A 11 16.06 13.41 -8.23
C GLY A 11 15.28 14.21 -7.20
N ARG A 12 15.64 15.48 -7.06
CA ARG A 12 14.88 16.50 -6.33
C ARG A 12 14.49 17.57 -7.34
N GLY A 13 13.28 18.07 -7.21
CA GLY A 13 12.79 19.13 -8.10
C GLY A 13 11.44 19.64 -7.64
N GLU A 14 10.97 20.67 -8.29
CA GLU A 14 9.62 21.18 -8.08
C GLU A 14 8.58 20.18 -8.55
N LEU A 15 7.40 20.22 -7.95
CA LEU A 15 6.30 19.32 -8.28
C LEU A 15 5.92 19.34 -9.77
N THR A 16 6.04 20.51 -10.40
CA THR A 16 5.76 20.73 -11.83
C THR A 16 6.73 20.01 -12.77
N GLN A 17 7.92 19.66 -12.28
CA GLN A 17 8.98 18.98 -13.04
C GLN A 17 8.98 17.46 -12.82
N MET A 18 8.12 16.96 -11.94
CA MET A 18 8.04 15.53 -11.68
C MET A 18 7.46 14.79 -12.89
N PRO A 19 8.02 13.62 -13.24
CA PRO A 19 7.48 12.82 -14.33
C PRO A 19 6.09 12.31 -13.98
N GLN A 20 5.21 12.29 -14.96
CA GLN A 20 3.92 11.62 -14.81
C GLN A 20 4.16 10.11 -14.66
N ALA A 21 3.41 9.49 -13.75
CA ALA A 21 3.47 8.08 -13.48
C ALA A 21 2.05 7.50 -13.39
N ASP A 22 1.94 6.22 -13.71
CA ASP A 22 0.67 5.47 -13.60
C ASP A 22 0.20 5.31 -12.15
N SER A 23 1.14 5.30 -11.20
CA SER A 23 0.87 5.21 -9.77
C SER A 23 1.85 6.10 -9.00
N VAL A 24 1.32 6.89 -8.09
CA VAL A 24 2.08 7.79 -7.24
C VAL A 24 1.87 7.40 -5.79
N VAL A 25 2.97 7.09 -5.10
CA VAL A 25 2.97 6.81 -3.66
C VAL A 25 3.71 7.95 -2.96
N ALA A 26 3.03 8.65 -2.08
CA ALA A 26 3.65 9.65 -1.22
C ALA A 26 4.20 8.97 0.05
N VAL A 27 5.44 9.28 0.41
CA VAL A 27 6.08 8.77 1.64
C VAL A 27 6.24 9.94 2.60
N LEU A 28 5.62 9.87 3.77
CA LEU A 28 5.75 10.88 4.82
C LEU A 28 7.06 10.70 5.59
N ALA A 29 7.69 11.80 6.00
CA ALA A 29 8.82 11.70 6.89
C ALA A 29 8.42 11.07 8.23
N PRO A 30 9.31 10.32 8.90
CA PRO A 30 9.00 9.72 10.20
C PRO A 30 8.61 10.75 11.26
N THR A 31 9.08 11.98 11.15
CA THR A 31 8.77 13.11 12.04
C THR A 31 7.36 13.66 11.88
N ASP A 32 6.71 13.41 10.72
CA ASP A 32 5.38 13.92 10.43
C ASP A 32 4.26 12.97 10.87
N VAL A 33 4.64 11.83 11.45
CA VAL A 33 3.71 10.78 11.88
C VAL A 33 4.00 10.40 13.34
N SER A 34 3.03 10.59 14.21
CA SER A 34 3.06 10.05 15.57
C SER A 34 2.33 8.72 15.67
N TRP A 35 2.75 7.89 16.61
CA TRP A 35 2.28 6.51 16.74
C TRP A 35 1.67 6.27 18.11
N HIS A 36 0.42 5.80 18.10
CA HIS A 36 -0.33 5.51 19.31
C HIS A 36 -0.86 4.09 19.29
N ARG A 37 -0.73 3.38 20.40
CA ARG A 37 -1.22 2.00 20.54
C ARG A 37 -2.46 2.00 21.40
N LEU A 38 -3.55 1.47 20.88
CA LEU A 38 -4.82 1.36 21.59
C LEU A 38 -5.54 0.06 21.27
N THR A 39 -6.52 -0.31 22.09
CA THR A 39 -7.42 -1.43 21.78
C THR A 39 -8.50 -0.95 20.83
N LEU A 40 -8.60 -1.58 19.65
CA LEU A 40 -9.56 -1.18 18.62
C LEU A 40 -10.99 -1.31 19.12
N PRO A 41 -11.78 -0.20 19.16
CA PRO A 41 -13.14 -0.23 19.65
C PRO A 41 -14.08 -0.95 18.68
N LYS A 42 -15.15 -1.58 19.21
CA LYS A 42 -16.23 -2.14 18.42
C LYS A 42 -17.16 -1.01 17.97
N ALA A 43 -16.84 -0.37 16.87
CA ALA A 43 -17.62 0.72 16.29
C ALA A 43 -17.91 0.47 14.81
N PRO A 44 -19.09 0.91 14.28
CA PRO A 44 -19.33 0.94 12.85
C PRO A 44 -18.29 1.80 12.14
N GLN A 45 -17.93 1.46 10.90
CA GLN A 45 -16.89 2.17 10.15
C GLN A 45 -17.13 3.69 10.08
N ALA A 46 -18.39 4.13 9.95
CA ALA A 46 -18.74 5.54 9.91
C ALA A 46 -18.50 6.29 11.24
N ARG A 47 -18.41 5.60 12.37
CA ARG A 47 -18.17 6.17 13.71
C ARG A 47 -16.77 5.82 14.25
N LEU A 48 -16.02 5.02 13.53
CA LEU A 48 -14.72 4.51 14.00
C LEU A 48 -13.75 5.67 14.24
N ARG A 49 -13.67 6.64 13.31
CA ARG A 49 -12.79 7.81 13.47
C ARG A 49 -13.10 8.59 14.77
N ALA A 50 -14.38 8.89 15.00
CA ALA A 50 -14.78 9.61 16.21
C ALA A 50 -14.47 8.80 17.49
N ALA A 51 -14.68 7.49 17.48
CA ALA A 51 -14.34 6.63 18.60
C ALA A 51 -12.82 6.58 18.87
N LEU A 52 -11.99 6.55 17.81
CA LEU A 52 -10.54 6.60 17.92
C LEU A 52 -10.06 7.96 18.46
N ALA A 53 -10.62 9.07 17.95
CA ALA A 53 -10.33 10.42 18.39
C ALA A 53 -10.61 10.57 19.90
N SER A 54 -11.76 10.12 20.38
CA SER A 54 -12.10 10.15 21.81
C SER A 54 -11.17 9.28 22.67
N LEU A 55 -10.68 8.13 22.17
CA LEU A 55 -9.74 7.28 22.90
C LEU A 55 -8.31 7.87 22.98
N LEU A 56 -7.97 8.74 22.05
CA LEU A 56 -6.66 9.36 21.94
C LEU A 56 -6.61 10.79 22.51
N GLU A 57 -7.75 11.35 22.92
CA GLU A 57 -7.89 12.75 23.37
C GLU A 57 -6.85 13.14 24.42
N ASP A 58 -6.64 12.28 25.42
CA ASP A 58 -5.65 12.52 26.50
C ASP A 58 -4.19 12.31 26.05
N ALA A 59 -3.96 11.66 24.92
CA ALA A 59 -2.63 11.32 24.40
C ALA A 59 -2.18 12.24 23.26
N LEU A 60 -3.08 13.06 22.74
CA LEU A 60 -2.80 14.00 21.66
C LEU A 60 -2.58 15.40 22.23
N LEU A 61 -1.66 16.16 21.62
CA LEU A 61 -1.38 17.55 21.99
C LEU A 61 -2.32 18.52 21.28
N ASP A 62 -2.75 18.17 20.08
CA ASP A 62 -3.62 18.97 19.23
C ASP A 62 -5.07 18.46 19.29
N GLU A 63 -6.00 19.31 18.90
CA GLU A 63 -7.41 18.96 18.83
C GLU A 63 -7.64 17.82 17.81
N PRO A 64 -8.42 16.78 18.15
CA PRO A 64 -8.63 15.61 17.28
C PRO A 64 -9.19 15.95 15.90
N GLU A 65 -9.87 17.09 15.76
CA GLU A 65 -10.42 17.58 14.48
C GLU A 65 -9.32 18.05 13.52
N GLN A 66 -8.18 18.51 14.04
CA GLN A 66 -7.03 18.97 13.27
C GLN A 66 -6.12 17.81 12.86
N LEU A 67 -6.37 16.63 13.39
CA LEU A 67 -5.54 15.47 13.18
C LEU A 67 -6.19 14.45 12.23
N HIS A 68 -5.36 13.87 11.38
CA HIS A 68 -5.73 12.74 10.57
C HIS A 68 -5.26 11.45 11.23
N LEU A 69 -6.18 10.49 11.34
CA LEU A 69 -5.93 9.20 11.96
C LEU A 69 -5.90 8.11 10.88
N ALA A 70 -5.01 7.14 11.01
CA ALA A 70 -5.02 5.95 10.17
C ALA A 70 -4.71 4.70 11.00
N VAL A 71 -5.52 3.68 10.85
CA VAL A 71 -5.39 2.41 11.58
C VAL A 71 -4.47 1.45 10.84
N ALA A 72 -3.73 0.64 11.59
CA ALA A 72 -2.87 -0.41 11.05
C ALA A 72 -3.59 -1.29 10.01
N PRO A 73 -2.84 -1.88 9.06
CA PRO A 73 -3.41 -2.85 8.13
C PRO A 73 -4.01 -4.05 8.86
N GLN A 74 -5.19 -4.52 8.38
CA GLN A 74 -5.89 -5.69 8.91
C GLN A 74 -6.16 -5.65 10.44
N PRO A 75 -6.71 -4.56 10.98
CA PRO A 75 -6.93 -4.41 12.41
C PRO A 75 -7.99 -5.39 12.89
N LYS A 76 -7.85 -5.89 14.13
CA LYS A 76 -8.83 -6.79 14.77
C LYS A 76 -9.51 -6.08 15.92
N VAL A 77 -10.84 -6.07 15.90
CA VAL A 77 -11.65 -5.47 16.98
C VAL A 77 -11.33 -6.12 18.33
N GLY A 78 -11.18 -5.30 19.36
CA GLY A 78 -10.85 -5.75 20.72
C GLY A 78 -9.40 -6.13 20.93
N GLN A 79 -8.53 -5.97 19.93
CA GLN A 79 -7.10 -6.24 20.07
C GLN A 79 -6.29 -4.93 20.03
N PRO A 80 -5.09 -4.91 20.67
CA PRO A 80 -4.15 -3.81 20.55
C PRO A 80 -3.78 -3.60 19.09
N THR A 81 -3.89 -2.36 18.63
CA THR A 81 -3.54 -1.96 17.26
C THR A 81 -2.81 -0.62 17.28
N TRP A 82 -2.00 -0.38 16.28
CA TRP A 82 -1.35 0.89 16.07
C TRP A 82 -2.25 1.85 15.28
N VAL A 83 -2.22 3.12 15.67
CA VAL A 83 -2.84 4.23 14.96
C VAL A 83 -1.75 5.23 14.63
N ALA A 84 -1.61 5.54 13.35
CA ALA A 84 -0.79 6.62 12.86
C ALA A 84 -1.58 7.91 12.92
N VAL A 85 -0.97 8.98 13.40
CA VAL A 85 -1.58 10.30 13.52
C VAL A 85 -0.68 11.34 12.87
N CYS A 86 -1.24 12.20 12.03
CA CYS A 86 -0.54 13.31 11.39
C CYS A 86 -1.46 14.53 11.27
N ASP A 87 -0.88 15.71 11.01
CA ASP A 87 -1.64 16.93 10.79
C ASP A 87 -2.53 16.81 9.54
N HIS A 88 -3.83 16.95 9.72
CA HIS A 88 -4.83 16.83 8.65
C HIS A 88 -4.72 17.98 7.64
N THR A 89 -4.52 19.19 8.12
CA THR A 89 -4.48 20.39 7.28
C THR A 89 -3.24 20.38 6.39
N TRP A 90 -2.09 20.07 6.99
CA TRP A 90 -0.84 19.93 6.26
C TRP A 90 -0.92 18.82 5.23
N LEU A 91 -1.34 17.60 5.60
CA LEU A 91 -1.43 16.48 4.67
C LEU A 91 -2.38 16.79 3.50
N THR A 92 -3.55 17.37 3.81
CA THR A 92 -4.51 17.77 2.78
C THR A 92 -3.92 18.80 1.83
N SER A 93 -3.17 19.79 2.34
CA SER A 93 -2.51 20.81 1.53
C SER A 93 -1.47 20.20 0.59
N GLN A 94 -0.68 19.22 1.06
CA GLN A 94 0.31 18.51 0.24
C GLN A 94 -0.37 17.68 -0.87
N LEU A 95 -1.44 16.98 -0.53
CA LEU A 95 -2.22 16.21 -1.52
C LEU A 95 -2.83 17.12 -2.59
N MET A 96 -3.38 18.27 -2.21
CA MET A 96 -3.91 19.27 -3.15
C MET A 96 -2.81 19.85 -4.05
N ALA A 97 -1.60 20.09 -3.51
CA ALA A 97 -0.48 20.58 -4.30
C ALA A 97 -0.03 19.55 -5.35
N LEU A 98 0.02 18.27 -4.97
CA LEU A 98 0.32 17.16 -5.89
C LEU A 98 -0.77 17.01 -6.97
N GLU A 99 -2.04 17.12 -6.61
CA GLU A 99 -3.14 17.04 -7.55
C GLU A 99 -3.12 18.22 -8.56
N LYS A 100 -2.81 19.44 -8.11
CA LYS A 100 -2.61 20.60 -9.01
C LYS A 100 -1.47 20.40 -9.99
N ALA A 101 -0.43 19.66 -9.58
CA ALA A 101 0.69 19.26 -10.45
C ALA A 101 0.37 18.03 -11.32
N GLN A 102 -0.90 17.60 -11.37
CA GLN A 102 -1.37 16.41 -12.10
C GLN A 102 -0.75 15.09 -11.60
N LEU A 103 -0.24 15.07 -10.35
CA LEU A 103 0.29 13.89 -9.68
C LEU A 103 -0.78 13.36 -8.73
N ARG A 104 -1.60 12.44 -9.20
CA ARG A 104 -2.62 11.83 -8.38
C ARG A 104 -2.00 10.79 -7.45
N VAL A 105 -2.09 11.03 -6.14
CA VAL A 105 -1.58 10.11 -5.13
C VAL A 105 -2.55 8.96 -4.91
N ASP A 106 -2.10 7.73 -5.14
CA ASP A 106 -2.87 6.51 -4.91
C ASP A 106 -2.77 6.02 -3.47
N ARG A 107 -1.59 6.22 -2.86
CA ARG A 107 -1.30 5.81 -1.49
C ARG A 107 -0.42 6.84 -0.81
N VAL A 108 -0.65 7.01 0.49
CA VAL A 108 0.25 7.71 1.40
C VAL A 108 0.75 6.70 2.41
N VAL A 109 2.06 6.56 2.54
CA VAL A 109 2.69 5.60 3.44
C VAL A 109 3.64 6.33 4.40
N PRO A 110 3.81 5.85 5.64
CA PRO A 110 4.82 6.40 6.53
C PRO A 110 6.22 5.93 6.10
N GLY A 111 7.23 6.78 6.29
CA GLY A 111 8.64 6.44 6.04
C GLY A 111 9.22 5.44 7.03
N ALA A 112 8.59 5.32 8.21
CA ALA A 112 8.86 4.29 9.21
C ALA A 112 7.56 3.91 9.90
N ALA A 113 7.40 2.65 10.27
CA ALA A 113 6.21 2.11 10.94
C ALA A 113 6.62 1.14 12.05
N PRO A 114 5.77 0.93 13.08
CA PRO A 114 5.98 -0.10 14.08
C PRO A 114 5.94 -1.49 13.44
N ASP A 115 7.10 -2.11 13.24
CA ASP A 115 7.23 -3.39 12.53
C ASP A 115 8.40 -4.21 13.06
N GLU A 116 8.46 -5.49 12.71
CA GLU A 116 9.58 -6.40 12.93
C GLU A 116 10.28 -6.72 11.60
N PRO A 117 11.62 -6.88 11.63
CA PRO A 117 12.54 -6.62 12.74
C PRO A 117 12.75 -5.13 13.00
N ALA A 118 13.12 -4.78 14.24
CA ALA A 118 13.45 -3.41 14.60
C ALA A 118 14.48 -2.81 13.63
N THR A 119 14.30 -1.56 13.27
CA THR A 119 15.11 -0.86 12.27
C THR A 119 15.53 0.51 12.80
N ALA A 120 16.81 0.84 12.67
CA ALA A 120 17.34 2.18 12.88
C ALA A 120 17.71 2.81 11.54
N LEU A 121 17.24 4.01 11.28
CA LEU A 121 17.64 4.83 10.13
C LEU A 121 18.33 6.09 10.62
N PHE A 122 19.57 6.28 10.24
CA PHE A 122 20.33 7.52 10.46
C PHE A 122 20.23 8.38 9.20
N HIS A 123 19.75 9.59 9.36
CA HIS A 123 19.53 10.51 8.24
C HIS A 123 19.79 11.96 8.66
N GLU A 124 19.94 12.81 7.69
CA GLU A 124 20.07 14.25 7.92
C GLU A 124 18.70 14.82 8.34
N ALA A 125 18.71 15.81 9.25
CA ALA A 125 17.53 16.60 9.54
C ALA A 125 17.05 17.25 8.23
N PHE A 126 15.78 17.04 7.89
CA PHE A 126 15.19 17.65 6.71
C PHE A 126 14.76 19.07 7.02
N GLU A 127 15.72 20.00 7.05
CA GLU A 127 15.37 21.41 7.10
C GLU A 127 14.89 21.87 5.72
N ALA A 128 13.62 22.20 5.66
CA ALA A 128 13.06 22.91 4.50
C ALA A 128 13.63 24.33 4.47
N GLY A 129 14.75 24.53 3.81
CA GLY A 129 15.10 25.83 3.26
C GLY A 129 15.86 26.82 4.12
N GLN A 130 16.61 26.44 5.17
CA GLN A 130 17.52 27.38 5.81
C GLN A 130 18.92 26.82 6.03
N GLY A 131 19.84 27.67 5.63
CA GLY A 131 21.28 27.70 5.68
C GLY A 131 21.99 26.66 6.54
N SER A 132 22.97 26.03 5.89
CA SER A 132 24.01 25.26 6.55
C SER A 132 24.48 25.94 7.83
N SER A 133 24.10 25.39 8.98
CA SER A 133 24.76 25.71 10.24
C SER A 133 26.26 25.44 10.05
N GLU A 134 27.13 26.30 10.56
CA GLU A 134 28.60 26.11 10.53
C GLU A 134 29.03 24.77 11.16
N SER A 135 28.10 24.06 11.85
CA SER A 135 28.34 22.79 12.56
C SER A 135 28.09 21.52 11.71
N GLY A 136 27.73 21.64 10.41
CA GLY A 136 27.34 20.49 9.58
C GLY A 136 25.88 20.06 9.76
N PRO A 137 25.42 19.09 8.97
CA PRO A 137 24.03 18.61 9.05
C PRO A 137 23.76 17.91 10.38
N GLU A 138 22.67 18.29 11.03
CA GLU A 138 22.19 17.59 12.22
C GLU A 138 21.80 16.15 11.83
N VAL A 139 22.35 15.17 12.54
CA VAL A 139 22.07 13.76 12.32
C VAL A 139 20.91 13.34 13.19
N LEU A 140 19.85 12.88 12.56
CA LEU A 140 18.72 12.26 13.23
C LEU A 140 18.80 10.73 13.16
N MET A 141 18.31 10.07 14.19
CA MET A 141 18.06 8.65 14.19
C MET A 141 16.57 8.39 14.36
N THR A 142 15.99 7.65 13.43
CA THR A 142 14.64 7.09 13.56
C THR A 142 14.76 5.63 13.97
N TRP A 143 14.22 5.27 15.14
CA TRP A 143 14.09 3.92 15.61
C TRP A 143 12.65 3.44 15.42
N ALA A 144 12.46 2.40 14.64
CA ALA A 144 11.18 1.74 14.43
C ALA A 144 11.25 0.30 14.97
N SER A 145 10.31 -0.06 15.83
CA SER A 145 10.24 -1.37 16.47
C SER A 145 8.77 -1.71 16.74
N PRO A 146 8.44 -2.94 17.14
CA PRO A 146 7.07 -3.30 17.54
C PRO A 146 6.49 -2.44 18.66
N GLU A 147 7.36 -1.80 19.46
CA GLU A 147 6.97 -0.89 20.56
C GLU A 147 6.64 0.51 20.09
N GLY A 148 6.97 0.88 18.84
CA GLY A 148 6.69 2.19 18.28
C GLY A 148 7.78 2.71 17.35
N VAL A 149 7.60 3.95 16.92
CA VAL A 149 8.59 4.70 16.14
C VAL A 149 8.92 5.98 16.88
N SER A 150 10.20 6.28 17.00
CA SER A 150 10.69 7.52 17.60
C SER A 150 11.86 8.07 16.79
N THR A 151 11.92 9.39 16.68
CA THR A 151 13.02 10.08 15.97
C THR A 151 13.63 11.12 16.92
N TRP A 152 14.95 11.11 17.01
CA TRP A 152 15.69 12.05 17.85
C TRP A 152 17.07 12.39 17.27
N PRO A 153 17.65 13.54 17.64
CA PRO A 153 18.99 13.91 17.22
C PRO A 153 20.04 13.00 17.89
N LEU A 154 21.09 12.72 17.14
CA LEU A 154 22.18 11.84 17.60
C LEU A 154 23.08 12.51 18.66
N GLY A 155 22.97 13.81 18.83
CA GLY A 155 23.74 14.60 19.79
C GLY A 155 23.28 14.42 21.23
N GLY A 156 24.25 14.47 22.14
CA GLY A 156 23.99 14.42 23.60
C GLY A 156 24.08 13.02 24.23
N SER A 157 24.18 13.01 25.56
CA SER A 157 24.37 11.79 26.35
C SER A 157 23.11 10.93 26.47
N LEU A 158 21.94 11.51 26.27
CA LEU A 158 20.65 10.82 26.41
C LEU A 158 20.28 9.97 25.21
N SER A 159 20.79 10.29 24.02
CA SER A 159 20.40 9.61 22.76
C SER A 159 20.68 8.11 22.77
N ARG A 160 21.73 7.64 23.48
CA ARG A 160 22.01 6.22 23.65
C ARG A 160 21.04 5.53 24.61
N GLY A 161 20.59 6.23 25.64
CA GLY A 161 19.65 5.70 26.62
C GLY A 161 18.23 5.50 26.07
N LEU A 162 17.93 6.04 24.90
CA LEU A 162 16.65 5.84 24.21
C LEU A 162 16.60 4.54 23.41
N LEU A 163 17.75 3.92 23.16
CA LEU A 163 17.80 2.59 22.56
C LEU A 163 17.60 1.48 23.60
N PRO A 164 16.94 0.38 23.25
CA PRO A 164 16.87 -0.78 24.13
C PRO A 164 18.27 -1.38 24.40
N ASP A 165 18.51 -1.76 25.64
CA ASP A 165 19.73 -2.47 26.04
C ASP A 165 19.31 -3.79 26.72
N PRO A 166 19.66 -4.97 26.15
CA PRO A 166 20.43 -5.16 24.92
C PRO A 166 19.65 -4.85 23.64
N LEU A 167 20.37 -4.45 22.59
CA LEU A 167 19.79 -4.27 21.26
C LEU A 167 19.21 -5.60 20.75
N PRO A 168 18.04 -5.59 20.09
CA PRO A 168 17.48 -6.77 19.45
C PRO A 168 18.47 -7.39 18.47
N THR A 169 18.67 -8.71 18.52
CA THR A 169 19.65 -9.42 17.70
C THR A 169 19.41 -9.30 16.19
N GLN A 170 18.15 -9.11 15.78
CA GLN A 170 17.74 -8.95 14.38
C GLN A 170 17.61 -7.49 13.95
N ALA A 171 17.95 -6.53 14.82
CA ALA A 171 17.86 -5.12 14.49
C ALA A 171 18.75 -4.76 13.30
N ARG A 172 18.19 -4.00 12.37
CA ARG A 172 18.87 -3.54 11.16
C ARG A 172 19.23 -2.06 11.30
N PHE A 173 20.42 -1.70 10.83
CA PHE A 173 20.94 -0.34 10.95
C PHE A 173 21.25 0.19 9.56
N PHE A 174 20.58 1.25 9.17
CA PHE A 174 20.76 1.92 7.89
C PHE A 174 21.21 3.37 8.11
N ALA A 175 21.96 3.89 7.18
CA ALA A 175 22.35 5.30 7.18
C ALA A 175 22.36 5.87 5.77
N THR A 176 21.93 7.11 5.62
CA THR A 176 22.14 7.85 4.36
C THR A 176 23.63 8.14 4.18
N PRO A 177 24.13 8.22 2.93
CA PRO A 177 25.55 8.35 2.66
C PRO A 177 26.28 9.45 3.44
N PRO A 178 25.71 10.68 3.60
CA PRO A 178 26.40 11.76 4.31
C PRO A 178 26.58 11.50 5.81
N VAL A 179 25.71 10.70 6.43
CA VAL A 179 25.73 10.46 7.88
C VAL A 179 26.20 9.07 8.28
N ALA A 180 26.63 8.24 7.33
CA ALA A 180 27.08 6.87 7.60
C ALA A 180 28.24 6.83 8.60
N SER A 181 29.32 7.61 8.37
CA SER A 181 30.49 7.64 9.26
C SER A 181 30.19 8.18 10.67
N PRO A 182 29.41 9.27 10.85
CA PRO A 182 28.95 9.65 12.17
C PRO A 182 28.10 8.59 12.88
N ALA A 183 27.21 7.93 12.14
CA ALA A 183 26.35 6.87 12.67
C ALA A 183 27.14 5.66 13.17
N GLU A 184 28.12 5.18 12.38
CA GLU A 184 29.01 4.06 12.76
C GLU A 184 29.85 4.37 14.00
N ARG A 185 30.42 5.58 14.06
CA ARG A 185 31.19 6.03 15.26
C ARG A 185 30.30 6.08 16.50
N TRP A 186 29.09 6.56 16.36
CA TRP A 186 28.16 6.66 17.48
C TRP A 186 27.67 5.28 17.93
N LEU A 187 27.31 4.40 16.97
CA LEU A 187 26.78 3.07 17.23
C LEU A 187 27.86 2.08 17.68
N GLY A 188 29.13 2.27 17.27
CA GLY A 188 30.25 1.38 17.51
C GLY A 188 30.24 0.12 16.62
N ARG A 189 29.48 0.13 15.53
CA ARG A 189 29.35 -0.98 14.56
C ARG A 189 29.02 -0.45 13.15
N ALA A 190 29.23 -1.30 12.15
CA ALA A 190 28.92 -0.97 10.77
C ALA A 190 27.41 -0.79 10.56
N VAL A 191 27.07 0.14 9.67
CA VAL A 191 25.71 0.38 9.19
C VAL A 191 25.61 0.08 7.69
N THR A 192 24.43 -0.30 7.24
CA THR A 192 24.17 -0.47 5.80
C THR A 192 23.87 0.90 5.20
N VAL A 193 24.70 1.33 4.24
CA VAL A 193 24.47 2.59 3.55
C VAL A 193 23.32 2.43 2.57
N GLN A 194 22.34 3.32 2.68
CA GLN A 194 21.13 3.33 1.85
C GLN A 194 20.79 4.77 1.49
N THR A 195 20.55 5.03 0.21
CA THR A 195 20.12 6.36 -0.23
C THR A 195 18.69 6.66 0.25
N ALA A 196 18.37 7.94 0.40
CA ALA A 196 17.01 8.36 0.75
C ALA A 196 15.97 7.81 -0.23
N SER A 197 16.29 7.75 -1.53
CA SER A 197 15.38 7.20 -2.55
C SER A 197 15.18 5.69 -2.44
N GLU A 198 16.19 4.94 -2.07
CA GLU A 198 16.07 3.48 -1.79
C GLU A 198 15.23 3.26 -0.54
N HIS A 199 15.41 4.10 0.49
CA HIS A 199 14.57 4.04 1.68
C HIS A 199 13.09 4.33 1.34
N MET A 200 12.81 5.39 0.56
CA MET A 200 11.45 5.70 0.10
C MET A 200 10.85 4.57 -0.74
N LEU A 201 11.64 3.91 -1.58
CA LEU A 201 11.20 2.75 -2.34
C LEU A 201 10.83 1.58 -1.44
N LEU A 202 11.61 1.30 -0.39
CA LEU A 202 11.26 0.28 0.60
C LEU A 202 9.99 0.66 1.38
N ALA A 203 9.89 1.89 1.84
CA ALA A 203 8.69 2.40 2.54
C ALA A 203 7.43 2.30 1.66
N SER A 204 7.55 2.55 0.35
CA SER A 204 6.42 2.43 -0.57
C SER A 204 5.81 1.03 -0.67
N ARG A 205 6.55 0.00 -0.27
CA ARG A 205 6.08 -1.40 -0.19
C ARG A 205 5.32 -1.71 1.10
N SER A 206 5.32 -0.80 2.06
CA SER A 206 4.58 -0.96 3.31
C SER A 206 3.12 -1.30 3.04
N LEU A 207 2.52 -2.12 3.88
CA LEU A 207 1.09 -2.39 3.86
C LEU A 207 0.26 -1.22 4.41
N TRP A 208 0.91 -0.25 5.05
CA TRP A 208 0.25 0.94 5.54
C TRP A 208 -0.29 1.80 4.40
N ASN A 209 -1.44 2.37 4.63
CA ASN A 209 -1.99 3.43 3.79
C ASN A 209 -2.70 4.44 4.69
N LEU A 210 -2.19 5.65 4.69
CA LEU A 210 -2.73 6.74 5.51
C LEU A 210 -3.96 7.39 4.85
N LEU A 211 -4.29 7.09 3.59
CA LEU A 211 -5.52 7.56 2.94
C LEU A 211 -6.74 6.78 3.48
N GLN A 212 -7.15 7.11 4.69
CA GLN A 212 -8.30 6.51 5.37
C GLN A 212 -9.32 7.60 5.74
N PHE A 213 -10.51 7.21 6.17
CA PHE A 213 -11.61 8.07 6.61
C PHE A 213 -11.93 9.16 5.59
N GLU A 214 -11.78 10.45 5.95
CA GLU A 214 -12.09 11.58 5.08
C GLU A 214 -11.16 11.69 3.86
N LEU A 215 -9.91 11.26 4.01
CA LEU A 215 -8.92 11.24 2.92
C LEU A 215 -8.99 9.96 2.06
N ALA A 216 -9.91 9.05 2.37
CA ALA A 216 -10.08 7.86 1.55
C ALA A 216 -10.50 8.25 0.12
N PRO A 217 -9.85 7.72 -0.93
CA PRO A 217 -10.18 8.05 -2.30
C PRO A 217 -11.66 7.78 -2.60
N ARG A 218 -12.39 8.79 -3.05
CA ARG A 218 -13.84 8.70 -3.33
C ARG A 218 -14.18 7.80 -4.51
N SER A 219 -13.21 7.45 -5.35
CA SER A 219 -13.39 6.66 -6.58
C SER A 219 -13.00 5.18 -6.44
N LYS A 220 -13.35 4.52 -5.34
CA LYS A 220 -13.02 3.09 -5.11
C LYS A 220 -13.61 2.12 -6.16
N GLY A 221 -14.64 2.51 -6.92
CA GLY A 221 -15.31 1.61 -7.86
C GLY A 221 -14.56 1.37 -9.17
N ALA A 222 -14.13 2.41 -9.86
CA ALA A 222 -13.52 2.27 -11.20
C ALA A 222 -12.03 1.90 -11.14
N HIS A 223 -11.29 2.40 -10.14
CA HIS A 223 -9.85 2.13 -10.03
C HIS A 223 -9.53 0.81 -9.34
N ALA A 224 -10.33 0.36 -8.36
CA ALA A 224 -10.18 -0.98 -7.79
C ALA A 224 -10.33 -2.07 -8.87
N LEU A 225 -11.22 -1.87 -9.84
CA LEU A 225 -11.34 -2.75 -11.01
C LEU A 225 -10.11 -2.67 -11.93
N SER A 226 -9.56 -1.47 -12.15
CA SER A 226 -8.36 -1.31 -12.98
C SER A 226 -7.12 -1.88 -12.32
N ASP A 227 -6.98 -1.72 -11.00
CA ASP A 227 -5.85 -2.26 -10.23
C ASP A 227 -5.94 -3.79 -10.11
N GLN A 228 -7.13 -4.34 -9.89
CA GLN A 228 -7.37 -5.78 -9.96
C GLN A 228 -7.11 -6.33 -11.37
N TRP A 229 -7.51 -5.58 -12.41
CA TRP A 229 -7.24 -5.96 -13.80
C TRP A 229 -5.76 -5.91 -14.14
N ARG A 230 -5.02 -4.87 -13.70
CA ARG A 230 -3.56 -4.79 -13.85
C ARG A 230 -2.85 -5.90 -13.07
N HIS A 231 -3.28 -6.19 -11.84
CA HIS A 231 -2.73 -7.29 -11.05
C HIS A 231 -2.99 -8.65 -11.74
N PHE A 232 -4.20 -8.86 -12.27
CA PHE A 232 -4.53 -10.04 -13.07
C PHE A 232 -3.72 -10.15 -14.38
N MET A 233 -3.33 -9.00 -14.97
CA MET A 233 -2.48 -8.96 -16.16
C MET A 233 -0.99 -9.13 -15.85
N SER A 234 -0.57 -9.14 -14.60
CA SER A 234 0.83 -9.32 -14.20
C SER A 234 1.40 -10.68 -14.65
N PRO A 235 2.74 -10.77 -14.85
CA PRO A 235 3.38 -12.03 -15.28
C PRO A 235 3.12 -13.20 -14.34
N THR A 236 2.96 -12.93 -13.04
CA THR A 236 2.71 -13.94 -12.01
C THR A 236 1.39 -14.69 -12.21
N TRP A 237 0.39 -14.06 -12.86
CA TRP A 237 -0.92 -14.66 -13.13
C TRP A 237 -1.06 -15.30 -14.52
N ARG A 238 0.03 -15.38 -15.27
CA ARG A 238 0.06 -16.06 -16.58
C ARG A 238 -0.54 -17.47 -16.56
N PRO A 239 -0.16 -18.38 -15.63
CA PRO A 239 -0.72 -19.74 -15.63
C PRO A 239 -2.22 -19.77 -15.37
N VAL A 240 -2.72 -18.86 -14.51
CA VAL A 240 -4.16 -18.77 -14.21
C VAL A 240 -4.94 -18.26 -15.42
N ARG A 241 -4.42 -17.28 -16.17
CA ARG A 241 -5.05 -16.79 -17.41
C ARG A 241 -5.12 -17.86 -18.48
N VAL A 242 -4.04 -18.62 -18.67
CA VAL A 242 -4.02 -19.74 -19.63
C VAL A 242 -5.03 -20.82 -19.22
N GLY A 243 -5.09 -21.16 -17.94
CA GLY A 243 -6.08 -22.09 -17.42
C GLY A 243 -7.53 -21.62 -17.62
N LEU A 244 -7.81 -20.36 -17.36
CA LEU A 244 -9.14 -19.77 -17.57
C LEU A 244 -9.52 -19.75 -19.06
N ALA A 245 -8.59 -19.36 -19.93
CA ALA A 245 -8.80 -19.39 -21.38
C ALA A 245 -9.06 -20.80 -21.88
N ALA A 246 -8.31 -21.79 -21.41
CA ALA A 246 -8.53 -23.20 -21.74
C ALA A 246 -9.92 -23.68 -21.30
N LEU A 247 -10.35 -23.29 -20.09
CA LEU A 247 -11.67 -23.64 -19.56
C LEU A 247 -12.80 -23.04 -20.41
N VAL A 248 -12.67 -21.77 -20.84
CA VAL A 248 -13.63 -21.13 -21.75
C VAL A 248 -13.69 -21.86 -23.09
N VAL A 249 -12.54 -22.23 -23.66
CA VAL A 249 -12.47 -22.99 -24.93
C VAL A 249 -13.16 -24.35 -24.79
N VAL A 250 -12.87 -25.08 -23.72
CA VAL A 250 -13.51 -26.39 -23.44
C VAL A 250 -15.03 -26.23 -23.29
N GLN A 251 -15.49 -25.17 -22.58
CA GLN A 251 -16.90 -24.90 -22.40
C GLN A 251 -17.59 -24.58 -23.73
N VAL A 252 -16.99 -23.74 -24.57
CA VAL A 252 -17.54 -23.40 -25.90
C VAL A 252 -17.59 -24.62 -26.80
N LEU A 253 -16.51 -25.41 -26.84
CA LEU A 253 -16.47 -26.64 -27.61
C LEU A 253 -17.51 -27.67 -27.11
N GLY A 254 -17.61 -27.86 -25.79
CA GLY A 254 -18.58 -28.76 -25.18
C GLY A 254 -20.03 -28.40 -25.53
N LEU A 255 -20.38 -27.08 -25.41
CA LEU A 255 -21.70 -26.61 -25.79
C LEU A 255 -22.01 -26.79 -27.28
N ASN A 256 -21.03 -26.57 -28.17
CA ASN A 256 -21.21 -26.76 -29.59
C ASN A 256 -21.38 -28.26 -29.96
N VAL A 257 -20.57 -29.16 -29.38
CA VAL A 257 -20.71 -30.61 -29.56
C VAL A 257 -22.07 -31.08 -29.02
N TRP A 258 -22.50 -30.61 -27.85
CA TRP A 258 -23.78 -30.96 -27.30
C TRP A 258 -24.97 -30.46 -28.17
N ALA A 259 -24.90 -29.21 -28.66
CA ALA A 259 -25.89 -28.67 -29.59
C ALA A 259 -25.96 -29.46 -30.91
N TRP A 260 -24.82 -29.84 -31.45
CA TRP A 260 -24.73 -30.65 -32.64
C TRP A 260 -25.34 -32.06 -32.42
N HIS A 261 -25.04 -32.68 -31.27
CA HIS A 261 -25.62 -33.98 -30.89
C HIS A 261 -27.15 -33.91 -30.74
N GLN A 262 -27.67 -32.86 -30.11
CA GLN A 262 -29.13 -32.62 -29.98
C GLN A 262 -29.80 -32.44 -31.35
N GLN A 263 -29.16 -31.69 -32.27
CA GLN A 263 -29.73 -31.51 -33.63
C GLN A 263 -29.82 -32.85 -34.39
N HIS A 264 -28.81 -33.71 -34.26
CA HIS A 264 -28.84 -35.03 -34.86
C HIS A 264 -29.93 -35.94 -34.30
N THR A 265 -30.11 -35.92 -32.98
CA THR A 265 -31.18 -36.70 -32.31
C THR A 265 -32.58 -36.18 -32.65
N LEU A 266 -32.76 -34.87 -32.80
CA LEU A 266 -34.04 -34.32 -33.26
C LEU A 266 -34.35 -34.67 -34.70
N LYS A 267 -33.39 -34.60 -35.61
CA LYS A 267 -33.58 -35.01 -37.04
C LYS A 267 -33.93 -36.48 -37.15
N SER A 268 -33.27 -37.35 -36.39
CA SER A 268 -33.58 -38.78 -36.40
C SER A 268 -34.98 -39.12 -35.90
N ARG A 269 -35.43 -38.43 -34.82
CA ARG A 269 -36.79 -38.57 -34.27
C ARG A 269 -37.86 -38.01 -35.24
N GLN A 270 -37.56 -36.93 -35.95
CA GLN A 270 -38.46 -36.39 -36.97
C GLN A 270 -38.59 -37.37 -38.13
N ALA A 271 -37.46 -37.95 -38.63
CA ALA A 271 -37.49 -38.96 -39.70
C ALA A 271 -38.30 -40.19 -39.28
N GLN A 272 -38.13 -40.70 -38.06
CA GLN A 272 -38.92 -41.80 -37.54
C GLN A 272 -40.43 -41.48 -37.48
N ARG A 273 -40.80 -40.26 -37.07
CA ARG A 273 -42.22 -39.83 -37.04
C ARG A 273 -42.83 -39.75 -38.46
N VAL A 274 -42.04 -39.23 -39.41
CA VAL A 274 -42.49 -39.18 -40.80
C VAL A 274 -42.68 -40.60 -41.37
N GLN A 275 -41.77 -41.53 -41.10
CA GLN A 275 -41.92 -42.93 -41.51
C GLN A 275 -43.15 -43.63 -40.90
N LEU A 276 -43.39 -43.42 -39.61
CA LEU A 276 -44.59 -43.97 -38.95
C LEU A 276 -45.90 -43.36 -39.51
N LEU A 277 -45.91 -42.07 -39.82
CA LEU A 277 -47.05 -41.43 -40.46
C LEU A 277 -47.30 -41.95 -41.89
N GLN A 278 -46.26 -42.20 -42.67
CA GLN A 278 -46.34 -42.75 -44.02
C GLN A 278 -46.82 -44.23 -44.01
N GLN A 279 -46.45 -44.98 -42.97
CA GLN A 279 -46.94 -46.39 -42.80
C GLN A 279 -48.40 -46.41 -42.34
N ALA A 280 -48.84 -45.47 -41.55
CA ALA A 280 -50.24 -45.43 -41.03
C ALA A 280 -51.23 -44.85 -42.06
N HIS A 281 -50.78 -43.93 -42.94
CA HIS A 281 -51.62 -43.26 -43.93
C HIS A 281 -50.91 -43.09 -45.27
N PRO A 282 -50.85 -44.17 -46.13
CA PRO A 282 -50.09 -44.14 -47.37
C PRO A 282 -50.62 -43.13 -48.43
N GLN A 283 -51.77 -42.55 -48.21
CA GLN A 283 -52.38 -41.58 -49.14
C GLN A 283 -52.08 -40.09 -48.85
N VAL A 284 -51.39 -39.75 -47.74
CA VAL A 284 -51.11 -38.37 -47.39
C VAL A 284 -49.68 -38.03 -47.80
N ARG A 285 -49.52 -37.20 -48.84
CA ARG A 285 -48.22 -36.57 -49.19
C ARG A 285 -47.92 -35.51 -48.15
N VAL A 286 -46.87 -35.70 -47.31
CA VAL A 286 -46.29 -34.69 -46.44
C VAL A 286 -45.44 -33.80 -47.32
N VAL A 287 -45.81 -32.52 -47.45
CA VAL A 287 -45.02 -31.47 -48.14
C VAL A 287 -43.97 -30.92 -47.24
#